data_584b319014ebe98ecb930358cdfe0e53
#
_entry.id   584b319014ebe98ecb930358cdfe0e53
#
_cell.length_a   1.000
_cell.length_b   1.000
_cell.length_c   1.000
_cell.angle_alpha   90.00
_cell.angle_beta   90.00
_cell.angle_gamma   90.00
#
_symmetry.space_group_name_H-M   'P 1'
#
loop_
_entity.id
_entity.type
_entity.pdbx_description
1 polymer ?
#
loop_
_entity_poly.entity_id
_entity_poly.type
_entity_poly.pdbx_seq_one_letter_code
_entity_poly.pdbx_strand_id
1 'polypeptide(L)'
;MHCSARTLQALPAPGEATTLSIETHVREDQIKLFGFTSDTEREWFRLLQTVQGVGAKVALSVLSTFKPADLASAIAMGDKAAIRRAPGVGPKVAERLVIELKDKAPAYSDLDPAVISLSGAVSEKRAPRPVLDAVSALVNLGYGQPQAAAAISAASRNAGEGAETAQLIRLGLKELSK
;
A
#
# COMPACT_ATOMS: atom_id res chain seq x y z
N MET A 1 -9.39 -10.37 20.62
CA MET A 1 -8.88 -9.69 19.43
C MET A 1 -7.36 -9.85 19.39
N HIS A 2 -6.79 -10.10 18.21
CA HIS A 2 -5.35 -10.24 18.00
C HIS A 2 -4.84 -9.03 17.23
N CYS A 3 -3.69 -8.47 17.61
CA CYS A 3 -3.07 -7.33 16.96
C CYS A 3 -1.57 -7.56 16.75
N SER A 4 -0.95 -6.82 15.84
CA SER A 4 0.50 -6.74 15.76
C SER A 4 1.07 -6.04 17.00
N ALA A 5 2.33 -6.29 17.34
CA ALA A 5 2.98 -5.57 18.46
C ALA A 5 2.99 -4.06 18.23
N ARG A 6 3.12 -3.62 16.98
CA ARG A 6 3.08 -2.21 16.61
C ARG A 6 1.69 -1.59 16.80
N THR A 7 0.62 -2.30 16.39
CA THR A 7 -0.76 -1.88 16.67
C THR A 7 -0.98 -1.73 18.17
N LEU A 8 -0.53 -2.69 18.99
CA LEU A 8 -0.68 -2.62 20.44
C LEU A 8 0.06 -1.42 21.06
N GLN A 9 1.24 -1.09 20.55
CA GLN A 9 2.02 0.07 21.02
C GLN A 9 1.39 1.41 20.61
N ALA A 10 0.62 1.42 19.52
CA ALA A 10 -0.05 2.62 19.01
C ALA A 10 -1.44 2.84 19.64
N LEU A 11 -1.96 1.90 20.44
CA LEU A 11 -3.22 2.05 21.15
C LEU A 11 -3.11 3.13 22.23
N PRO A 12 -4.15 3.95 22.41
CA PRO A 12 -4.23 4.91 23.50
C PRO A 12 -4.39 4.20 24.86
N ALA A 13 -4.36 4.97 25.94
CA ALA A 13 -4.54 4.46 27.29
C ALA A 13 -5.93 3.80 27.47
N PRO A 14 -6.04 2.81 28.38
CA PRO A 14 -7.32 2.19 28.69
C PRO A 14 -8.38 3.24 29.12
N GLY A 15 -9.55 3.20 28.47
CA GLY A 15 -10.64 4.15 28.70
C GLY A 15 -10.74 5.23 27.62
N GLU A 16 -9.75 5.38 26.77
CA GLU A 16 -9.80 6.30 25.64
C GLU A 16 -10.39 5.63 24.39
N ALA A 17 -11.13 6.41 23.60
CA ALA A 17 -11.74 5.93 22.36
C ALA A 17 -10.68 5.72 21.28
N THR A 18 -10.77 4.59 20.56
CA THR A 18 -9.92 4.28 19.41
C THR A 18 -10.71 3.61 18.31
N THR A 19 -10.26 3.77 17.08
CA THR A 19 -10.84 3.10 15.91
C THR A 19 -9.80 2.16 15.32
N LEU A 20 -10.20 0.91 15.06
CA LEU A 20 -9.35 -0.09 14.42
C LEU A 20 -10.06 -0.68 13.21
N SER A 21 -9.30 -0.93 12.16
CA SER A 21 -9.74 -1.75 11.04
C SER A 21 -9.71 -3.21 11.43
N ILE A 22 -10.84 -3.92 11.27
CA ILE A 22 -10.98 -5.30 11.72
C ILE A 22 -10.97 -6.26 10.54
N GLU A 23 -10.23 -7.34 10.68
CA GLU A 23 -10.32 -8.54 9.86
C GLU A 23 -10.91 -9.68 10.69
N THR A 24 -11.92 -10.36 10.13
CA THR A 24 -12.61 -11.46 10.81
C THR A 24 -12.28 -12.79 10.14
N HIS A 25 -11.71 -13.71 10.87
CA HIS A 25 -11.52 -15.09 10.44
C HIS A 25 -12.56 -15.99 11.09
N VAL A 26 -13.43 -16.57 10.28
CA VAL A 26 -14.44 -17.52 10.72
C VAL A 26 -13.99 -18.93 10.33
N ARG A 27 -13.99 -19.85 11.28
CA ARG A 27 -13.83 -21.29 11.10
C ARG A 27 -15.00 -22.01 11.77
N GLU A 28 -15.14 -23.28 11.53
CA GLU A 28 -16.27 -24.08 12.08
C GLU A 28 -16.36 -24.00 13.61
N ASP A 29 -15.21 -23.93 14.29
CA ASP A 29 -15.11 -23.97 15.75
C ASP A 29 -14.78 -22.62 16.40
N GLN A 30 -14.44 -21.57 15.62
CA GLN A 30 -13.96 -20.32 16.22
C GLN A 30 -14.09 -19.11 15.29
N ILE A 31 -14.37 -17.96 15.89
CA ILE A 31 -14.27 -16.65 15.26
C ILE A 31 -13.08 -15.90 15.87
N LYS A 32 -12.14 -15.47 15.03
CA LYS A 32 -10.98 -14.66 15.46
C LYS A 32 -11.06 -13.29 14.82
N LEU A 33 -10.90 -12.25 15.64
CA LEU A 33 -10.81 -10.87 15.20
C LEU A 33 -9.36 -10.42 15.25
N PHE A 34 -8.91 -9.78 14.16
CA PHE A 34 -7.61 -9.16 14.04
C PHE A 34 -7.78 -7.67 13.85
N GLY A 35 -7.11 -6.86 14.68
CA GLY A 35 -7.22 -5.40 14.67
C GLY A 35 -5.95 -4.73 14.16
N PHE A 36 -6.14 -3.66 13.37
CA PHE A 36 -5.07 -2.90 12.72
C PHE A 36 -5.33 -1.40 12.88
N THR A 37 -4.26 -0.60 12.93
CA THR A 37 -4.35 0.86 13.02
C THR A 37 -4.80 1.51 11.71
N SER A 38 -4.67 0.81 10.58
CA SER A 38 -5.07 1.31 9.26
C SER A 38 -5.59 0.19 8.37
N ASP A 39 -6.36 0.58 7.36
CA ASP A 39 -6.82 -0.34 6.30
C ASP A 39 -5.63 -0.93 5.52
N THR A 40 -4.57 -0.16 5.32
CA THR A 40 -3.34 -0.63 4.66
C THR A 40 -2.68 -1.78 5.42
N GLU A 41 -2.58 -1.72 6.76
CA GLU A 41 -2.08 -2.85 7.56
C GLU A 41 -3.00 -4.08 7.43
N ARG A 42 -4.33 -3.89 7.41
CA ARG A 42 -5.30 -4.97 7.21
C ARG A 42 -5.14 -5.61 5.83
N GLU A 43 -4.98 -4.82 4.78
CA GLU A 43 -4.75 -5.32 3.42
C GLU A 43 -3.45 -6.12 3.32
N TRP A 44 -2.37 -5.63 3.92
CA TRP A 44 -1.12 -6.39 4.01
C TRP A 44 -1.28 -7.70 4.79
N PHE A 45 -2.06 -7.70 5.86
CA PHE A 45 -2.35 -8.93 6.61
C PHE A 45 -3.04 -9.96 5.74
N ARG A 46 -4.04 -9.55 4.94
CA ARG A 46 -4.70 -10.42 3.97
C ARG A 46 -3.74 -10.91 2.89
N LEU A 47 -3.00 -10.00 2.31
CA LEU A 47 -2.07 -10.29 1.22
C LEU A 47 -0.96 -11.26 1.65
N LEU A 48 -0.38 -11.06 2.83
CA LEU A 48 0.63 -11.97 3.38
C LEU A 48 0.11 -13.40 3.49
N GLN A 49 -1.14 -13.59 3.87
CA GLN A 49 -1.76 -14.91 4.04
C GLN A 49 -2.09 -15.62 2.73
N THR A 50 -2.04 -14.94 1.59
CA THR A 50 -2.15 -15.60 0.27
C THR A 50 -0.91 -16.41 -0.06
N VAL A 51 0.23 -16.12 0.59
CA VAL A 51 1.49 -16.83 0.35
C VAL A 51 1.52 -18.14 1.12
N GLN A 52 1.81 -19.23 0.43
CA GLN A 52 1.86 -20.54 1.05
C GLN A 52 2.91 -20.63 2.15
N GLY A 53 2.49 -21.04 3.36
CA GLY A 53 3.32 -21.13 4.55
C GLY A 53 3.22 -19.90 5.46
N VAL A 54 2.42 -18.90 5.09
CA VAL A 54 2.14 -17.72 5.91
C VAL A 54 0.72 -17.79 6.46
N GLY A 55 0.61 -18.16 7.73
CA GLY A 55 -0.66 -18.07 8.47
C GLY A 55 -0.79 -16.73 9.22
N ALA A 56 -1.93 -16.51 9.85
CA ALA A 56 -2.23 -15.29 10.60
C ALA A 56 -1.14 -14.91 11.63
N LYS A 57 -0.57 -15.90 12.34
CA LYS A 57 0.50 -15.66 13.31
C LYS A 57 1.77 -15.10 12.66
N VAL A 58 2.16 -15.66 11.52
CA VAL A 58 3.35 -15.21 10.77
C VAL A 58 3.08 -13.84 10.14
N ALA A 59 1.89 -13.62 9.58
CA ALA A 59 1.49 -12.33 9.03
C ALA A 59 1.54 -11.21 10.09
N LEU A 60 1.00 -11.44 11.30
CA LEU A 60 1.12 -10.49 12.41
C LEU A 60 2.57 -10.25 12.83
N SER A 61 3.41 -11.29 12.81
CA SER A 61 4.83 -11.17 13.14
C SER A 61 5.57 -10.29 12.12
N VAL A 62 5.29 -10.45 10.84
CA VAL A 62 5.84 -9.60 9.77
C VAL A 62 5.40 -8.15 9.98
N LEU A 63 4.12 -7.88 10.21
CA LEU A 63 3.59 -6.54 10.48
C LEU A 63 4.04 -5.95 11.82
N SER A 64 4.47 -6.78 12.78
CA SER A 64 5.12 -6.32 14.01
C SER A 64 6.55 -5.85 13.77
N THR A 65 7.23 -6.45 12.79
CA THR A 65 8.63 -6.17 12.46
C THR A 65 8.77 -5.02 11.45
N PHE A 66 7.85 -4.93 10.48
CA PHE A 66 7.89 -3.96 9.39
C PHE A 66 6.69 -3.02 9.39
N LYS A 67 6.93 -1.75 9.08
CA LYS A 67 5.86 -0.87 8.60
C LYS A 67 5.43 -1.33 7.22
N PRO A 68 4.17 -1.09 6.80
CA PRO A 68 3.71 -1.38 5.46
C PRO A 68 4.65 -0.88 4.35
N ALA A 69 5.14 0.36 4.47
CA ALA A 69 6.07 0.96 3.52
C ALA A 69 7.44 0.25 3.46
N ASP A 70 8.01 -0.09 4.63
CA ASP A 70 9.29 -0.79 4.71
C ASP A 70 9.18 -2.21 4.14
N LEU A 71 8.05 -2.88 4.40
CA LEU A 71 7.76 -4.20 3.86
C LEU A 71 7.66 -4.18 2.32
N ALA A 72 6.95 -3.19 1.77
CA ALA A 72 6.87 -3.01 0.32
C ALA A 72 8.25 -2.76 -0.29
N SER A 73 9.05 -1.90 0.31
CA SER A 73 10.42 -1.62 -0.15
C SER A 73 11.29 -2.87 -0.11
N ALA A 74 11.23 -3.65 0.97
CA ALA A 74 11.99 -4.90 1.10
C ALA A 74 11.58 -5.93 0.02
N ILE A 75 10.29 -6.03 -0.28
CA ILE A 75 9.76 -6.92 -1.33
C ILE A 75 10.20 -6.42 -2.72
N ALA A 76 10.07 -5.13 -3.00
CA ALA A 76 10.46 -4.54 -4.28
C ALA A 76 11.96 -4.72 -4.58
N MET A 77 12.82 -4.53 -3.55
CA MET A 77 14.27 -4.72 -3.65
C MET A 77 14.68 -6.20 -3.63
N GLY A 78 13.76 -7.13 -3.35
CA GLY A 78 14.08 -8.55 -3.22
C GLY A 78 14.88 -8.89 -1.96
N ASP A 79 14.81 -8.06 -0.92
CA ASP A 79 15.61 -8.23 0.31
C ASP A 79 15.04 -9.34 1.20
N LYS A 80 15.34 -10.58 0.83
CA LYS A 80 14.99 -11.79 1.59
C LYS A 80 15.60 -11.78 3.01
N ALA A 81 16.77 -11.17 3.18
CA ALA A 81 17.47 -11.15 4.45
C ALA A 81 16.73 -10.25 5.46
N ALA A 82 16.27 -9.09 5.03
CA ALA A 82 15.42 -8.24 5.84
C ALA A 82 14.15 -8.97 6.29
N ILE A 83 13.41 -9.59 5.34
CA ILE A 83 12.13 -10.26 5.61
C ILE A 83 12.30 -11.42 6.61
N ARG A 84 13.41 -12.13 6.57
CA ARG A 84 13.74 -13.21 7.53
C ARG A 84 13.90 -12.73 8.98
N ARG A 85 14.03 -11.44 9.24
CA ARG A 85 14.09 -10.92 10.60
C ARG A 85 12.76 -11.06 11.35
N ALA A 86 11.66 -11.23 10.63
CA ALA A 86 10.36 -11.47 11.25
C ALA A 86 10.30 -12.89 11.82
N PRO A 87 9.97 -13.06 13.13
CA PRO A 87 9.84 -14.36 13.75
C PRO A 87 8.86 -15.27 13.02
N GLY A 88 9.27 -16.50 12.75
CA GLY A 88 8.47 -17.49 12.00
C GLY A 88 8.63 -17.41 10.48
N VAL A 89 9.45 -16.50 9.96
CA VAL A 89 9.77 -16.42 8.53
C VAL A 89 11.10 -17.13 8.25
N GLY A 90 11.02 -18.33 7.70
CA GLY A 90 12.18 -19.09 7.24
C GLY A 90 12.65 -18.65 5.84
N PRO A 91 13.81 -19.19 5.38
CA PRO A 91 14.37 -18.83 4.07
C PRO A 91 13.40 -19.05 2.90
N LYS A 92 12.70 -20.19 2.88
CA LYS A 92 11.72 -20.54 1.83
C LYS A 92 10.50 -19.61 1.86
N VAL A 93 10.03 -19.24 3.05
CA VAL A 93 8.89 -18.32 3.19
C VAL A 93 9.28 -16.91 2.74
N ALA A 94 10.46 -16.41 3.14
CA ALA A 94 10.96 -15.11 2.70
C ALA A 94 11.13 -15.05 1.17
N GLU A 95 11.63 -16.10 0.55
CA GLU A 95 11.74 -16.18 -0.91
C GLU A 95 10.40 -16.12 -1.60
N ARG A 96 9.41 -16.89 -1.11
CA ARG A 96 8.04 -16.86 -1.63
C ARG A 96 7.38 -15.49 -1.45
N LEU A 97 7.50 -14.88 -0.27
CA LEU A 97 7.00 -13.54 -0.01
C LEU A 97 7.50 -12.54 -1.04
N VAL A 98 8.82 -12.56 -1.34
CA VAL A 98 9.41 -11.69 -2.36
C VAL A 98 8.83 -11.97 -3.75
N ILE A 99 8.81 -13.24 -4.18
CA ILE A 99 8.39 -13.60 -5.53
C ILE A 99 6.90 -13.37 -5.76
N GLU A 100 6.06 -13.85 -4.83
CA GLU A 100 4.61 -13.83 -5.01
C GLU A 100 3.97 -12.46 -4.74
N LEU A 101 4.62 -11.60 -3.93
CA LEU A 101 4.08 -10.28 -3.58
C LEU A 101 4.71 -9.13 -4.36
N LYS A 102 5.77 -9.34 -5.13
CA LYS A 102 6.43 -8.29 -5.90
C LYS A 102 5.47 -7.51 -6.80
N ASP A 103 4.55 -8.22 -7.46
CA ASP A 103 3.59 -7.65 -8.39
C ASP A 103 2.21 -7.38 -7.75
N LYS A 104 2.01 -7.83 -6.51
CA LYS A 104 0.75 -7.72 -5.78
C LYS A 104 0.78 -6.72 -4.62
N ALA A 105 1.95 -6.18 -4.31
CA ALA A 105 2.07 -5.18 -3.25
C ALA A 105 1.09 -4.04 -3.52
N PRO A 106 0.22 -3.66 -2.54
CA PRO A 106 -0.71 -2.57 -2.72
C PRO A 106 0.04 -1.33 -3.21
N ALA A 107 -0.45 -0.72 -4.30
CA ALA A 107 0.10 0.53 -4.77
C ALA A 107 -0.12 1.58 -3.67
N TYR A 108 0.96 2.01 -3.02
CA TYR A 108 0.89 2.96 -1.92
C TYR A 108 0.46 4.33 -2.42
N SER A 109 -0.80 4.65 -2.25
CA SER A 109 -1.29 6.03 -2.28
C SER A 109 -1.01 6.79 -0.97
N ASP A 110 -0.64 6.08 0.12
CA ASP A 110 -0.37 6.66 1.45
C ASP A 110 1.11 6.60 1.86
N LEU A 111 2.04 6.59 0.92
CA LEU A 111 3.45 6.79 1.25
C LEU A 111 3.64 8.19 1.81
N ASP A 112 3.96 8.25 3.12
CA ASP A 112 4.42 9.46 3.78
C ASP A 112 5.52 10.11 2.92
N PRO A 113 5.37 11.38 2.54
CA PRO A 113 6.33 12.10 1.72
C PRO A 113 7.78 12.02 2.18
N ALA A 114 8.01 11.74 3.45
CA ALA A 114 9.35 11.63 4.03
C ALA A 114 10.11 10.35 3.63
N VAL A 115 9.43 9.27 3.24
CA VAL A 115 10.08 7.98 2.92
C VAL A 115 10.58 7.93 1.48
N ILE A 116 9.99 8.71 0.57
CA ILE A 116 10.42 8.80 -0.84
C ILE A 116 11.76 9.56 -0.97
N SER A 117 12.14 10.38 0.00
CA SER A 117 13.37 11.17 -0.04
C SER A 117 14.66 10.40 0.32
N LEU A 118 14.55 9.17 0.84
CA LEU A 118 15.70 8.34 1.27
C LEU A 118 16.14 7.27 0.26
N SER A 119 15.32 6.95 -0.75
CA SER A 119 15.74 6.12 -1.88
C SER A 119 16.27 7.02 -2.98
N GLY A 120 17.58 7.25 -2.92
CA GLY A 120 18.31 8.18 -3.75
C GLY A 120 18.04 8.11 -5.25
N ALA A 121 17.98 9.32 -5.82
CA ALA A 121 18.25 9.65 -7.19
C ALA A 121 17.33 9.04 -8.27
N VAL A 122 16.17 9.66 -8.46
CA VAL A 122 15.86 10.30 -9.75
C VAL A 122 14.93 11.48 -9.45
N SER A 123 15.44 12.69 -9.69
CA SER A 123 14.66 13.92 -9.71
C SER A 123 13.64 13.86 -10.85
N GLU A 124 12.43 13.44 -10.55
CA GLU A 124 11.28 13.86 -11.34
C GLU A 124 10.38 14.70 -10.44
N LYS A 125 10.14 15.93 -10.85
CA LYS A 125 9.26 16.90 -10.22
C LYS A 125 7.97 16.20 -9.83
N ARG A 126 7.72 16.10 -8.53
CA ARG A 126 6.52 15.54 -7.93
C ARG A 126 5.30 16.20 -8.57
N ALA A 127 4.51 15.41 -9.30
CA ALA A 127 3.27 15.92 -9.85
C ALA A 127 2.36 16.41 -8.69
N PRO A 128 1.73 17.59 -8.82
CA PRO A 128 0.78 18.09 -7.82
C PRO A 128 -0.31 17.06 -7.51
N ARG A 129 -0.80 16.99 -6.27
CA ARG A 129 -1.87 16.05 -5.86
C ARG A 129 -3.04 15.97 -6.84
N PRO A 130 -3.59 17.10 -7.38
CA PRO A 130 -4.64 17.07 -8.38
C PRO A 130 -4.30 16.26 -9.64
N VAL A 131 -3.03 16.21 -10.04
CA VAL A 131 -2.57 15.45 -11.21
C VAL A 131 -2.60 13.95 -10.93
N LEU A 132 -2.14 13.52 -9.74
CA LEU A 132 -2.17 12.11 -9.34
C LEU A 132 -3.59 11.59 -9.19
N ASP A 133 -4.47 12.38 -8.58
CA ASP A 133 -5.89 12.06 -8.42
C ASP A 133 -6.60 11.95 -9.78
N ALA A 134 -6.27 12.84 -10.72
CA ALA A 134 -6.82 12.80 -12.06
C ALA A 134 -6.34 11.57 -12.87
N VAL A 135 -5.08 11.16 -12.73
CA VAL A 135 -4.57 9.90 -13.34
C VAL A 135 -5.31 8.71 -12.77
N SER A 136 -5.46 8.62 -11.44
CA SER A 136 -6.18 7.54 -10.77
C SER A 136 -7.64 7.45 -11.22
N ALA A 137 -8.31 8.58 -11.41
CA ALA A 137 -9.67 8.63 -11.90
C ALA A 137 -9.80 8.06 -13.32
N LEU A 138 -8.89 8.40 -14.24
CA LEU A 138 -8.89 7.85 -15.61
C LEU A 138 -8.59 6.35 -15.63
N VAL A 139 -7.71 5.87 -14.77
CA VAL A 139 -7.44 4.43 -14.61
C VAL A 139 -8.67 3.68 -14.12
N ASN A 140 -9.41 4.24 -13.14
CA ASN A 140 -10.67 3.67 -12.66
C ASN A 140 -11.78 3.68 -13.73
N LEU A 141 -11.72 4.58 -14.70
CA LEU A 141 -12.60 4.60 -15.88
C LEU A 141 -12.20 3.58 -16.95
N GLY A 142 -11.12 2.80 -16.72
CA GLY A 142 -10.69 1.72 -17.60
C GLY A 142 -9.58 2.06 -18.59
N TYR A 143 -9.02 3.26 -18.53
CA TYR A 143 -7.87 3.63 -19.37
C TYR A 143 -6.57 3.04 -18.81
N GLY A 144 -5.65 2.61 -19.67
CA GLY A 144 -4.34 2.13 -19.25
C GLY A 144 -3.53 3.22 -18.53
N GLN A 145 -2.83 2.86 -17.45
CA GLN A 145 -2.05 3.81 -16.64
C GLN A 145 -1.08 4.70 -17.47
N PRO A 146 -0.34 4.17 -18.48
CA PRO A 146 0.51 5.01 -19.34
C PRO A 146 -0.29 6.03 -20.15
N GLN A 147 -1.45 5.64 -20.66
CA GLN A 147 -2.33 6.51 -21.44
C GLN A 147 -2.95 7.61 -20.56
N ALA A 148 -3.44 7.25 -19.37
CA ALA A 148 -3.98 8.18 -18.40
C ALA A 148 -2.92 9.21 -17.97
N ALA A 149 -1.70 8.75 -17.65
CA ALA A 149 -0.61 9.62 -17.28
C ALA A 149 -0.20 10.60 -18.38
N ALA A 150 -0.13 10.14 -19.64
CA ALA A 150 0.19 10.98 -20.80
C ALA A 150 -0.91 12.03 -21.05
N ALA A 151 -2.18 11.64 -20.99
CA ALA A 151 -3.32 12.53 -21.19
C ALA A 151 -3.41 13.63 -20.11
N ILE A 152 -3.22 13.25 -18.82
CA ILE A 152 -3.23 14.22 -17.72
C ILE A 152 -2.01 15.12 -17.76
N SER A 153 -0.85 14.61 -18.15
CA SER A 153 0.36 15.45 -18.37
C SER A 153 0.15 16.50 -19.45
N ALA A 154 -0.50 16.14 -20.55
CA ALA A 154 -0.89 17.08 -21.62
C ALA A 154 -1.94 18.09 -21.10
N ALA A 155 -2.95 17.62 -20.37
CA ALA A 155 -4.00 18.45 -19.78
C ALA A 155 -3.42 19.46 -18.77
N SER A 156 -2.48 19.05 -17.94
CA SER A 156 -1.82 19.92 -16.94
C SER A 156 -1.01 21.04 -17.60
N ARG A 157 -0.33 20.78 -18.71
CA ARG A 157 0.39 21.81 -19.48
C ARG A 157 -0.57 22.85 -20.09
N ASN A 158 -1.76 22.41 -20.50
CA ASN A 158 -2.75 23.28 -21.10
C ASN A 158 -3.58 24.09 -20.08
N ALA A 159 -3.73 23.55 -18.85
CA ALA A 159 -4.55 24.14 -17.79
C ALA A 159 -3.79 25.12 -16.88
N GLY A 160 -2.44 25.11 -16.93
CA GLY A 160 -1.59 25.95 -16.07
C GLY A 160 -1.42 25.43 -14.64
N GLU A 161 -0.53 26.11 -13.88
CA GLU A 161 -0.28 25.79 -12.46
C GLU A 161 -1.52 26.10 -11.61
N GLY A 162 -2.01 25.09 -10.86
CA GLY A 162 -3.15 25.23 -9.96
C GLY A 162 -4.47 24.68 -10.47
N ALA A 163 -4.48 23.96 -11.61
CA ALA A 163 -5.69 23.31 -12.12
C ALA A 163 -6.25 22.27 -11.13
N GLU A 164 -7.56 22.32 -10.90
CA GLU A 164 -8.26 21.36 -10.04
C GLU A 164 -8.38 19.99 -10.70
N THR A 165 -8.48 18.93 -9.87
CA THR A 165 -8.61 17.53 -10.30
C THR A 165 -9.74 17.34 -11.33
N ALA A 166 -10.92 17.94 -11.09
CA ALA A 166 -12.07 17.83 -11.99
C ALA A 166 -11.79 18.43 -13.39
N GLN A 167 -11.07 19.54 -13.44
CA GLN A 167 -10.67 20.18 -14.70
C GLN A 167 -9.67 19.32 -15.46
N LEU A 168 -8.69 18.75 -14.76
CA LEU A 168 -7.69 17.85 -15.34
C LEU A 168 -8.32 16.58 -15.91
N ILE A 169 -9.28 15.98 -15.19
CA ILE A 169 -10.03 14.80 -15.68
C ILE A 169 -10.76 15.13 -16.97
N ARG A 170 -11.49 16.25 -17.01
CA ARG A 170 -12.24 16.67 -18.21
C ARG A 170 -11.33 16.89 -19.42
N LEU A 171 -10.20 17.57 -19.22
CA LEU A 171 -9.22 17.81 -20.28
C LEU A 171 -8.51 16.52 -20.70
N GLY A 172 -8.18 15.65 -19.76
CA GLY A 172 -7.57 14.35 -20.03
C GLY A 172 -8.47 13.44 -20.86
N LEU A 173 -9.78 13.38 -20.53
CA LEU A 173 -10.76 12.64 -21.32
C LEU A 173 -10.88 13.19 -22.75
N LYS A 174 -10.81 14.52 -22.90
CA LYS A 174 -10.83 15.16 -24.24
C LYS A 174 -9.58 14.82 -25.06
N GLU A 175 -8.42 14.67 -24.42
CA GLU A 175 -7.19 14.22 -25.10
C GLU A 175 -7.25 12.75 -25.52
N LEU A 176 -7.90 11.89 -24.73
CA LEU A 176 -8.08 10.46 -25.01
C LEU A 176 -9.16 10.17 -26.07
N SER A 177 -10.01 11.15 -26.37
CA SER A 177 -11.08 11.03 -27.36
C SER A 177 -10.69 11.52 -28.77
N LYS A 178 -9.45 11.97 -28.95
CA LYS A 178 -8.87 12.33 -30.24
C LYS A 178 -8.27 11.12 -30.94
#